data_5371359544483293af1c32477f08aaf3
#
_entry.id   5371359544483293af1c32477f08aaf3
#
_cell.length_a   1.000
_cell.length_b   1.000
_cell.length_c   1.000
_cell.angle_alpha   90.00
_cell.angle_beta   90.00
_cell.angle_gamma   90.00
#
_symmetry.space_group_name_H-M   'P 1'
#
loop_
_entity.id
_entity.type
_entity.pdbx_description
1 polymer ?
#
loop_
_entity_poly.entity_id
_entity_poly.type
_entity_poly.pdbx_seq_one_letter_code
_entity_poly.pdbx_strand_id
1 'polypeptide(L)'
;STMRTLIKGAVAASLALASSLATASPLLWQDNSLTYLYGKDFEVDPPIQQAVTFEHVSGWSFGDLFLFVDSIHYNGARDAAGNNSTWYGEIAPRLSFGKISGREIKFGPITDVLLAGTYERGRGDIKNYLLGPGFDLAVPGFDYLQLNTYYRHSDSPSDVRSSWQITPVWAITLPAGRSDILIDGYIDWIVDNDGDGKHANLHFNPQVKYDLGKAMGWKAKQLYAGIEYSYWKNKYGIKD
;
A
#
# COMPACT_ATOMS: atom_id res chain seq x y z
N SER A 1 0.74 2.55 25.89
CA SER A 1 0.11 3.38 24.87
C SER A 1 -1.09 2.69 24.27
N THR A 2 -2.15 3.42 24.15
CA THR A 2 -3.42 2.88 23.68
C THR A 2 -3.38 2.76 22.15
N MET A 3 -3.82 1.65 21.63
CA MET A 3 -4.04 1.46 20.22
C MET A 3 -5.33 2.15 19.78
N ARG A 4 -5.28 2.88 18.70
CA ARG A 4 -6.44 3.64 18.21
C ARG A 4 -6.81 3.28 16.80
N THR A 5 -8.09 3.19 16.57
CA THR A 5 -8.67 2.98 15.24
C THR A 5 -8.99 4.33 14.64
N LEU A 6 -8.48 4.60 13.45
CA LEU A 6 -8.75 5.85 12.75
C LEU A 6 -10.01 5.79 11.90
N ILE A 7 -10.33 4.62 11.37
CA ILE A 7 -11.51 4.41 10.55
C ILE A 7 -12.33 3.29 11.16
N LYS A 8 -13.56 3.60 11.53
CA LYS A 8 -14.51 2.60 12.04
C LYS A 8 -15.38 1.99 10.96
N GLY A 9 -15.42 2.60 9.83
CA GLY A 9 -16.14 2.07 8.69
C GLY A 9 -15.78 2.85 7.45
N ALA A 10 -15.35 2.16 6.43
CA ALA A 10 -15.09 2.70 5.12
C ALA A 10 -15.66 1.74 4.07
N VAL A 11 -16.29 2.29 3.05
CA VAL A 11 -16.80 1.53 1.91
C VAL A 11 -15.98 1.87 0.70
N ALA A 12 -15.43 0.85 0.06
CA ALA A 12 -14.61 0.99 -1.13
C ALA A 12 -15.24 0.25 -2.31
N ALA A 13 -15.17 0.85 -3.47
CA ALA A 13 -15.44 0.18 -4.74
C ALA A 13 -14.19 0.27 -5.62
N SER A 14 -13.72 -0.87 -6.10
CA SER A 14 -12.52 -0.96 -6.92
C SER A 14 -12.85 -1.56 -8.28
N LEU A 15 -12.33 -0.95 -9.32
CA LEU A 15 -12.44 -1.43 -10.70
C LEU A 15 -11.04 -1.67 -11.24
N ALA A 16 -10.75 -2.91 -11.60
CA ALA A 16 -9.49 -3.27 -12.23
C ALA A 16 -9.54 -2.98 -13.74
N LEU A 17 -8.52 -2.31 -14.23
CA LEU A 17 -8.37 -1.94 -15.63
C LEU A 17 -7.26 -2.78 -16.25
N ALA A 18 -7.63 -3.80 -17.00
CA ALA A 18 -6.67 -4.68 -17.67
C ALA A 18 -6.19 -4.06 -18.99
N SER A 19 -4.90 -4.16 -19.25
CA SER A 19 -4.31 -3.78 -20.53
C SER A 19 -3.40 -4.88 -21.03
N SER A 20 -3.37 -5.08 -22.36
CA SER A 20 -2.50 -6.04 -23.02
C SER A 20 -1.42 -5.32 -23.82
N LEU A 21 -0.18 -5.85 -23.76
CA LEU A 21 0.97 -5.34 -24.50
C LEU A 21 1.56 -6.40 -25.40
N ALA A 22 2.25 -5.94 -26.46
CA ALA A 22 2.92 -6.82 -27.38
C ALA A 22 4.08 -7.59 -26.71
N THR A 23 4.34 -8.82 -27.15
CA THR A 23 5.15 -9.83 -26.49
C THR A 23 6.66 -9.60 -26.48
N ALA A 24 7.20 -8.57 -27.17
CA ALA A 24 8.65 -8.29 -27.21
C ALA A 24 9.14 -7.32 -26.14
N SER A 25 8.27 -6.89 -25.24
CA SER A 25 8.60 -5.93 -24.19
C SER A 25 9.23 -6.62 -22.97
N PRO A 26 10.16 -5.96 -22.24
CA PRO A 26 10.59 -6.44 -20.92
C PRO A 26 9.47 -6.45 -19.89
N LEU A 27 8.37 -5.80 -20.16
CA LEU A 27 7.16 -5.87 -19.36
C LEU A 27 6.50 -7.24 -19.54
N LEU A 28 6.32 -7.97 -18.43
CA LEU A 28 5.72 -9.31 -18.44
C LEU A 28 4.22 -9.27 -18.22
N TRP A 29 3.75 -8.39 -17.34
CA TRP A 29 2.34 -8.19 -17.04
C TRP A 29 2.14 -6.83 -16.38
N GLN A 30 0.92 -6.33 -16.45
CA GLN A 30 0.52 -5.15 -15.69
C GLN A 30 -0.94 -5.23 -15.29
N ASP A 31 -1.26 -4.52 -14.22
CA ASP A 31 -2.61 -4.38 -13.71
C ASP A 31 -2.82 -2.96 -13.21
N ASN A 32 -3.98 -2.39 -13.50
CA ASN A 32 -4.34 -1.04 -13.10
C ASN A 32 -5.69 -1.06 -12.43
N SER A 33 -5.86 -0.26 -11.39
CA SER A 33 -7.13 -0.18 -10.68
C SER A 33 -7.47 1.25 -10.29
N LEU A 34 -8.76 1.49 -10.17
CA LEU A 34 -9.31 2.73 -9.66
C LEU A 34 -10.22 2.39 -8.48
N THR A 35 -9.98 3.03 -7.34
CA THR A 35 -10.73 2.79 -6.12
C THR A 35 -11.37 4.08 -5.64
N TYR A 36 -12.66 4.01 -5.32
CA TYR A 36 -13.36 5.07 -4.60
C TYR A 36 -13.58 4.63 -3.16
N LEU A 37 -13.22 5.50 -2.22
CA LEU A 37 -13.35 5.25 -0.79
C LEU A 37 -14.13 6.38 -0.13
N TYR A 38 -15.16 6.04 0.62
CA TYR A 38 -15.83 6.95 1.54
C TYR A 38 -15.53 6.50 2.97
N GLY A 39 -14.98 7.39 3.77
CA GLY A 39 -14.63 7.10 5.15
C GLY A 39 -15.09 8.20 6.11
N LYS A 40 -15.33 7.80 7.34
CA LYS A 40 -15.70 8.69 8.43
C LYS A 40 -15.03 8.28 9.73
N ASP A 41 -15.13 9.13 10.74
CA ASP A 41 -14.53 8.92 12.06
C ASP A 41 -13.00 8.89 12.05
N PHE A 42 -12.37 9.67 11.18
CA PHE A 42 -10.93 9.90 11.23
C PHE A 42 -10.58 10.76 12.44
N GLU A 43 -9.52 10.38 13.16
CA GLU A 43 -9.14 11.05 14.41
C GLU A 43 -8.17 12.22 14.21
N VAL A 44 -7.30 12.15 13.19
CA VAL A 44 -6.25 13.16 12.97
C VAL A 44 -6.62 14.17 11.89
N ASP A 45 -7.21 13.72 10.82
CA ASP A 45 -7.68 14.54 9.70
C ASP A 45 -9.17 14.87 9.85
N PRO A 46 -9.77 15.70 8.99
CA PRO A 46 -11.21 15.91 9.00
C PRO A 46 -11.97 14.59 9.04
N PRO A 47 -13.04 14.48 9.85
CA PRO A 47 -13.63 13.18 10.17
C PRO A 47 -14.35 12.50 9.01
N ILE A 48 -14.74 13.25 7.98
CA ILE A 48 -15.41 12.70 6.80
C ILE A 48 -14.57 12.98 5.57
N GLN A 49 -14.20 11.92 4.86
CA GLN A 49 -13.33 12.00 3.69
C GLN A 49 -13.84 11.14 2.55
N GLN A 50 -13.57 11.59 1.33
CA GLN A 50 -13.68 10.79 0.13
C GLN A 50 -12.31 10.72 -0.53
N ALA A 51 -11.98 9.57 -1.09
CA ALA A 51 -10.73 9.38 -1.79
C ALA A 51 -10.94 8.63 -3.09
N VAL A 52 -10.21 9.03 -4.11
CA VAL A 52 -10.06 8.26 -5.35
C VAL A 52 -8.61 7.86 -5.44
N THR A 53 -8.34 6.57 -5.57
CA THR A 53 -6.99 6.02 -5.66
C THR A 53 -6.81 5.34 -7.00
N PHE A 54 -5.80 5.77 -7.73
CA PHE A 54 -5.29 5.02 -8.89
C PHE A 54 -4.10 4.18 -8.44
N GLU A 55 -4.09 2.90 -8.81
CA GLU A 55 -2.99 1.98 -8.55
C GLU A 55 -2.51 1.33 -9.83
N HIS A 56 -1.20 1.17 -9.94
CA HIS A 56 -0.54 0.42 -11.02
C HIS A 56 0.41 -0.58 -10.40
N VAL A 57 0.32 -1.83 -10.86
CA VAL A 57 1.26 -2.89 -10.53
C VAL A 57 1.75 -3.49 -11.84
N SER A 58 3.04 -3.72 -11.96
CA SER A 58 3.61 -4.37 -13.14
C SER A 58 4.78 -5.28 -12.78
N GLY A 59 4.87 -6.39 -13.49
CA GLY A 59 6.01 -7.31 -13.42
C GLY A 59 6.86 -7.16 -14.67
N TRP A 60 8.17 -7.08 -14.46
CA TRP A 60 9.18 -6.87 -15.50
C TRP A 60 10.20 -7.99 -15.48
N SER A 61 10.97 -8.12 -16.56
CA SER A 61 12.01 -9.15 -16.65
C SER A 61 13.12 -8.99 -15.61
N PHE A 62 13.19 -7.85 -14.94
CA PHE A 62 14.22 -7.51 -13.95
C PHE A 62 13.67 -7.18 -12.56
N GLY A 63 12.37 -7.17 -12.38
CA GLY A 63 11.76 -6.82 -11.09
C GLY A 63 10.29 -6.49 -11.19
N ASP A 64 9.81 -5.64 -10.29
CA ASP A 64 8.43 -5.19 -10.30
C ASP A 64 8.33 -3.69 -9.97
N LEU A 65 7.16 -3.14 -10.26
CA LEU A 65 6.84 -1.74 -10.00
C LEU A 65 5.44 -1.66 -9.40
N PHE A 66 5.33 -0.96 -8.30
CA PHE A 66 4.06 -0.54 -7.73
C PHE A 66 4.03 0.98 -7.67
N LEU A 67 2.91 1.58 -8.04
CA LEU A 67 2.69 3.00 -7.82
C LEU A 67 1.21 3.25 -7.51
N PHE A 68 0.97 4.26 -6.72
CA PHE A 68 -0.39 4.74 -6.50
C PHE A 68 -0.41 6.25 -6.27
N VAL A 69 -1.59 6.82 -6.53
CA VAL A 69 -1.88 8.22 -6.24
C VAL A 69 -3.26 8.31 -5.61
N ASP A 70 -3.33 8.91 -4.44
CA ASP A 70 -4.57 9.22 -3.74
C ASP A 70 -4.94 10.69 -3.96
N SER A 71 -6.18 10.93 -4.33
CA SER A 71 -6.80 12.26 -4.30
C SER A 71 -7.88 12.23 -3.22
N ILE A 72 -7.70 13.02 -2.17
CA ILE A 72 -8.54 12.99 -0.98
C ILE A 72 -9.29 14.30 -0.87
N HIS A 73 -10.61 14.22 -0.68
CA HIS A 73 -11.48 15.36 -0.47
C HIS A 73 -12.15 15.29 0.91
N TYR A 74 -12.11 16.41 1.64
CA TYR A 74 -12.69 16.51 2.95
C TYR A 74 -14.12 17.08 2.85
N ASN A 75 -15.10 16.36 3.41
CA ASN A 75 -16.50 16.76 3.37
C ASN A 75 -16.87 17.60 4.59
N GLY A 76 -17.28 18.84 4.33
CA GLY A 76 -17.82 19.72 5.37
C GLY A 76 -16.80 20.31 6.33
N ALA A 77 -15.52 20.06 6.17
CA ALA A 77 -14.44 20.56 7.01
C ALA A 77 -13.18 20.79 6.20
N ARG A 78 -12.25 21.55 6.76
CA ARG A 78 -10.92 21.76 6.18
C ARG A 78 -9.87 21.16 7.10
N ASP A 79 -8.71 20.81 6.56
CA ASP A 79 -7.59 20.38 7.38
C ASP A 79 -6.97 21.56 8.16
N ALA A 80 -5.95 21.27 8.98
CA ALA A 80 -5.29 22.28 9.81
C ALA A 80 -4.63 23.40 8.99
N ALA A 81 -4.28 23.14 7.72
CA ALA A 81 -3.71 24.14 6.81
C ALA A 81 -4.78 24.90 6.02
N GLY A 82 -6.07 24.65 6.26
CA GLY A 82 -7.17 25.32 5.59
C GLY A 82 -7.56 24.73 4.24
N ASN A 83 -7.06 23.56 3.89
CA ASN A 83 -7.34 22.88 2.63
C ASN A 83 -8.58 21.99 2.73
N ASN A 84 -9.38 21.93 1.66
CA ASN A 84 -10.51 21.01 1.55
C ASN A 84 -10.17 19.73 0.77
N SER A 85 -8.95 19.62 0.29
CA SER A 85 -8.46 18.44 -0.43
C SER A 85 -6.96 18.29 -0.24
N THR A 86 -6.48 17.07 -0.45
CA THR A 86 -5.05 16.76 -0.45
C THR A 86 -4.76 15.65 -1.43
N TRP A 87 -3.51 15.35 -1.64
CA TRP A 87 -3.06 14.22 -2.45
C TRP A 87 -1.84 13.59 -1.83
N TYR A 88 -1.63 12.31 -2.14
CA TYR A 88 -0.46 11.55 -1.72
C TYR A 88 -0.20 10.46 -2.75
N GLY A 89 1.07 10.16 -2.99
CA GLY A 89 1.41 9.10 -3.91
C GLY A 89 2.77 8.51 -3.61
N GLU A 90 2.97 7.30 -4.13
CA GLU A 90 4.22 6.56 -4.01
C GLU A 90 4.57 5.89 -5.33
N ILE A 91 5.87 5.80 -5.59
CA ILE A 91 6.45 4.97 -6.64
C ILE A 91 7.41 4.02 -5.97
N ALA A 92 7.19 2.71 -6.12
CA ALA A 92 7.92 1.67 -5.40
C ALA A 92 8.44 0.59 -6.36
N PRO A 93 9.60 0.82 -7.01
CA PRO A 93 10.25 -0.19 -7.84
C PRO A 93 11.04 -1.18 -6.98
N ARG A 94 11.14 -2.42 -7.46
CA ARG A 94 12.02 -3.43 -6.87
C ARG A 94 12.81 -4.13 -7.97
N LEU A 95 14.11 -4.31 -7.76
CA LEU A 95 14.99 -5.06 -8.65
C LEU A 95 15.20 -6.47 -8.09
N SER A 96 14.92 -7.49 -8.89
CA SER A 96 14.98 -8.89 -8.48
C SER A 96 16.33 -9.50 -8.77
N PHE A 97 17.02 -9.97 -7.74
CA PHE A 97 18.27 -10.72 -7.91
C PHE A 97 18.06 -12.02 -8.65
N GLY A 98 16.96 -12.73 -8.37
CA GLY A 98 16.63 -13.97 -9.06
C GLY A 98 16.43 -13.79 -10.55
N LYS A 99 15.62 -12.80 -10.93
CA LYS A 99 15.35 -12.52 -12.35
C LYS A 99 16.58 -12.01 -13.09
N ILE A 100 17.33 -11.08 -12.49
CA ILE A 100 18.52 -10.48 -13.12
C ILE A 100 19.64 -11.51 -13.27
N SER A 101 19.87 -12.35 -12.26
CA SER A 101 20.92 -13.36 -12.30
C SER A 101 20.54 -14.61 -13.08
N GLY A 102 19.24 -14.82 -13.33
CA GLY A 102 18.73 -16.05 -13.90
C GLY A 102 18.82 -17.26 -12.97
N ARG A 103 19.08 -17.03 -11.68
CA ARG A 103 19.21 -18.08 -10.67
C ARG A 103 17.96 -18.17 -9.82
N GLU A 104 17.54 -19.38 -9.51
CA GLU A 104 16.49 -19.60 -8.52
C GLU A 104 17.04 -19.33 -7.13
N ILE A 105 16.43 -18.38 -6.42
CA ILE A 105 16.74 -18.11 -5.03
C ILE A 105 15.71 -18.84 -4.19
N LYS A 106 16.18 -19.80 -3.39
CA LYS A 106 15.29 -20.55 -2.51
C LYS A 106 16.00 -20.81 -1.19
N PHE A 107 15.52 -20.13 -0.15
CA PHE A 107 16.06 -20.30 1.19
C PHE A 107 14.89 -20.30 2.19
N GLY A 108 14.50 -21.49 2.66
CA GLY A 108 13.30 -21.63 3.47
C GLY A 108 12.07 -21.11 2.71
N PRO A 109 11.27 -20.22 3.28
CA PRO A 109 10.13 -19.61 2.59
C PRO A 109 10.52 -18.52 1.60
N ILE A 110 11.76 -18.05 1.60
CA ILE A 110 12.23 -16.97 0.72
C ILE A 110 12.38 -17.51 -0.70
N THR A 111 11.70 -16.86 -1.65
CA THR A 111 11.73 -17.23 -3.07
C THR A 111 12.43 -16.20 -3.94
N ASP A 112 12.68 -15.02 -3.42
CA ASP A 112 13.48 -14.00 -4.10
C ASP A 112 14.01 -12.99 -3.10
N VAL A 113 15.14 -12.40 -3.45
CA VAL A 113 15.73 -11.26 -2.75
C VAL A 113 15.80 -10.10 -3.74
N LEU A 114 15.34 -8.93 -3.31
CA LEU A 114 15.20 -7.77 -4.17
C LEU A 114 15.84 -6.53 -3.53
N LEU A 115 16.21 -5.58 -4.35
CA LEU A 115 16.50 -4.23 -3.91
C LEU A 115 15.22 -3.43 -4.06
N ALA A 116 14.63 -3.01 -2.96
CA ALA A 116 13.37 -2.29 -2.92
C ALA A 116 13.61 -0.80 -2.70
N GLY A 117 12.91 0.03 -3.45
CA GLY A 117 12.93 1.47 -3.29
C GLY A 117 11.51 2.02 -3.25
N THR A 118 11.34 3.14 -2.56
CA THR A 118 10.07 3.87 -2.56
C THR A 118 10.35 5.36 -2.54
N TYR A 119 9.63 6.09 -3.39
CA TYR A 119 9.61 7.53 -3.39
C TYR A 119 8.20 7.98 -3.01
N GLU A 120 8.10 8.71 -1.90
CA GLU A 120 6.82 9.22 -1.37
C GLU A 120 6.70 10.71 -1.61
N ARG A 121 5.55 11.14 -2.13
CA ARG A 121 5.25 12.54 -2.35
C ARG A 121 3.83 12.84 -1.92
N GLY A 122 3.64 14.06 -1.40
CA GLY A 122 2.32 14.53 -1.02
C GLY A 122 2.26 16.04 -0.93
N ARG A 123 1.06 16.54 -0.69
CA ARG A 123 0.82 17.96 -0.45
C ARG A 123 1.46 18.36 0.89
N GLY A 124 1.93 19.61 1.01
CA GLY A 124 2.56 20.10 2.23
C GLY A 124 4.03 19.69 2.34
N ASP A 125 4.71 19.55 1.22
CA ASP A 125 6.14 19.24 1.12
C ASP A 125 6.54 17.85 1.63
N ILE A 126 5.59 16.90 1.63
CA ILE A 126 5.91 15.50 1.89
C ILE A 126 6.81 14.99 0.78
N LYS A 127 8.01 14.54 1.17
CA LYS A 127 9.02 14.04 0.26
C LYS A 127 9.96 13.10 1.00
N ASN A 128 9.87 11.82 0.70
CA ASN A 128 10.64 10.79 1.38
C ASN A 128 11.22 9.80 0.39
N TYR A 129 12.39 9.26 0.74
CA TYR A 129 13.11 8.25 -0.04
C TYR A 129 13.35 7.04 0.86
N LEU A 130 13.02 5.86 0.35
CA LEU A 130 13.22 4.60 1.04
C LEU A 130 14.02 3.66 0.14
N LEU A 131 15.00 2.97 0.72
CA LEU A 131 15.81 2.00 -0.01
C LEU A 131 16.23 0.88 0.93
N GLY A 132 16.15 -0.35 0.48
CA GLY A 132 16.62 -1.49 1.28
C GLY A 132 16.29 -2.83 0.66
N PRO A 133 16.67 -3.92 1.35
CA PRO A 133 16.39 -5.27 0.88
C PRO A 133 14.91 -5.62 1.02
N GLY A 134 14.38 -6.26 -0.01
CA GLY A 134 13.05 -6.84 -0.02
C GLY A 134 13.11 -8.34 -0.21
N PHE A 135 12.09 -9.03 0.28
CA PHE A 135 12.00 -10.49 0.21
C PHE A 135 10.61 -10.89 -0.26
N ASP A 136 10.56 -11.80 -1.23
CA ASP A 136 9.33 -12.50 -1.57
C ASP A 136 9.30 -13.81 -0.79
N LEU A 137 8.16 -14.12 -0.21
CA LEU A 137 7.96 -15.29 0.63
C LEU A 137 6.84 -16.16 0.05
N ALA A 138 7.08 -17.47 -0.02
CA ALA A 138 6.06 -18.45 -0.36
C ALA A 138 5.54 -19.07 0.93
N VAL A 139 4.33 -18.70 1.32
CA VAL A 139 3.65 -19.24 2.51
C VAL A 139 2.28 -19.73 2.07
N PRO A 140 1.92 -20.99 2.40
CA PRO A 140 0.62 -21.54 2.02
C PRO A 140 -0.54 -20.65 2.49
N GLY A 141 -1.52 -20.45 1.61
CA GLY A 141 -2.68 -19.62 1.89
C GLY A 141 -2.57 -18.17 1.43
N PHE A 142 -1.36 -17.70 1.13
CA PHE A 142 -1.16 -16.35 0.59
C PHE A 142 -1.05 -16.38 -0.93
N ASP A 143 -1.69 -15.44 -1.60
CA ASP A 143 -1.48 -15.21 -3.02
C ASP A 143 -0.08 -14.63 -3.26
N TYR A 144 0.30 -13.69 -2.39
CA TYR A 144 1.66 -13.21 -2.25
C TYR A 144 1.90 -12.75 -0.80
N LEU A 145 3.15 -12.80 -0.41
CA LEU A 145 3.64 -12.24 0.84
C LEU A 145 5.01 -11.63 0.58
N GLN A 146 5.15 -10.36 0.89
CA GLN A 146 6.40 -9.62 0.72
C GLN A 146 6.81 -9.03 2.06
N LEU A 147 8.10 -9.00 2.29
CA LEU A 147 8.69 -8.29 3.41
C LEU A 147 9.73 -7.32 2.85
N ASN A 148 9.39 -6.04 2.80
CA ASN A 148 10.32 -5.00 2.36
C ASN A 148 10.86 -4.28 3.59
N THR A 149 12.17 -4.13 3.64
CA THR A 149 12.85 -3.37 4.70
C THR A 149 13.52 -2.18 4.05
N TYR A 150 13.41 -1.03 4.70
CA TYR A 150 13.89 0.22 4.13
C TYR A 150 14.70 1.02 5.13
N TYR A 151 15.79 1.60 4.66
CA TYR A 151 16.35 2.78 5.28
C TYR A 151 15.61 3.99 4.72
N ARG A 152 15.02 4.79 5.60
CA ARG A 152 14.16 5.89 5.26
C ARG A 152 14.87 7.21 5.47
N HIS A 153 14.90 8.06 4.45
CA HIS A 153 15.35 9.43 4.53
C HIS A 153 14.20 10.36 4.18
N SER A 154 13.91 11.29 5.08
CA SER A 154 12.82 12.25 4.89
C SER A 154 13.35 13.65 4.67
N ASP A 155 12.83 14.30 3.63
CA ASP A 155 12.96 15.74 3.40
C ASP A 155 11.71 16.50 3.85
N SER A 156 10.74 15.80 4.47
CA SER A 156 9.51 16.39 4.96
C SER A 156 9.73 17.10 6.29
N PRO A 157 9.26 18.35 6.48
CA PRO A 157 9.47 19.08 7.73
C PRO A 157 8.85 18.44 8.97
N SER A 158 7.79 17.64 8.80
CA SER A 158 7.02 17.03 9.88
C SER A 158 7.32 15.56 10.10
N ASP A 159 8.27 14.98 9.37
CA ASP A 159 8.58 13.57 9.44
C ASP A 159 9.94 13.32 10.11
N VAL A 160 10.23 12.06 10.43
CA VAL A 160 11.50 11.59 10.93
C VAL A 160 12.55 11.67 9.81
N ARG A 161 13.71 12.28 10.08
CA ARG A 161 14.74 12.47 9.05
C ARG A 161 15.34 11.18 8.55
N SER A 162 15.68 10.26 9.44
CA SER A 162 16.26 8.97 9.09
C SER A 162 15.75 7.92 10.05
N SER A 163 15.36 6.79 9.53
CA SER A 163 14.91 5.67 10.34
C SER A 163 14.85 4.41 9.50
N TRP A 164 14.61 3.28 10.14
CA TRP A 164 14.31 2.03 9.48
C TRP A 164 12.81 1.83 9.41
N GLN A 165 12.35 1.23 8.33
CA GLN A 165 10.95 0.85 8.13
C GLN A 165 10.88 -0.60 7.70
N ILE A 166 9.95 -1.35 8.28
CA ILE A 166 9.63 -2.72 7.90
C ILE A 166 8.21 -2.73 7.39
N THR A 167 8.04 -3.25 6.17
CA THR A 167 6.74 -3.23 5.47
C THR A 167 6.38 -4.62 4.96
N PRO A 168 5.62 -5.42 5.73
CA PRO A 168 4.94 -6.60 5.20
C PRO A 168 3.80 -6.20 4.27
N VAL A 169 3.64 -6.93 3.15
CA VAL A 169 2.56 -6.75 2.18
C VAL A 169 2.00 -8.12 1.85
N TRP A 170 0.68 -8.27 1.86
CA TRP A 170 0.06 -9.59 1.66
C TRP A 170 -1.22 -9.51 0.85
N ALA A 171 -1.62 -10.67 0.32
CA ALA A 171 -2.93 -10.91 -0.23
C ALA A 171 -3.34 -12.36 -0.01
N ILE A 172 -4.60 -12.55 0.35
CA ILE A 172 -5.22 -13.85 0.55
C ILE A 172 -6.56 -13.85 -0.17
N THR A 173 -6.82 -14.87 -0.97
CA THR A 173 -8.11 -15.07 -1.63
C THR A 173 -8.82 -16.27 -1.03
N LEU A 174 -10.06 -16.08 -0.58
CA LEU A 174 -10.89 -17.12 0.02
C LEU A 174 -12.15 -17.32 -0.81
N PRO A 175 -12.53 -18.57 -1.17
CA PRO A 175 -13.82 -18.82 -1.82
C PRO A 175 -14.97 -18.39 -0.90
N ALA A 176 -15.97 -17.75 -1.49
CA ALA A 176 -17.18 -17.31 -0.76
C ALA A 176 -18.40 -17.37 -1.67
N GLY A 177 -19.24 -18.39 -1.49
CA GLY A 177 -20.40 -18.59 -2.32
C GLY A 177 -20.03 -18.74 -3.80
N ARG A 178 -20.60 -17.90 -4.65
CA ARG A 178 -20.33 -17.90 -6.09
C ARG A 178 -19.16 -17.02 -6.52
N SER A 179 -18.42 -16.48 -5.57
CA SER A 179 -17.31 -15.61 -5.85
C SER A 179 -16.19 -15.79 -4.81
N ASP A 180 -15.37 -14.77 -4.64
CA ASP A 180 -14.20 -14.78 -3.76
C ASP A 180 -14.13 -13.53 -2.90
N ILE A 181 -13.57 -13.69 -1.70
CA ILE A 181 -13.17 -12.60 -0.84
C ILE A 181 -11.66 -12.44 -0.96
N LEU A 182 -11.21 -11.22 -1.21
CA LEU A 182 -9.81 -10.85 -1.21
C LEU A 182 -9.51 -10.08 0.08
N ILE A 183 -8.54 -10.58 0.83
CA ILE A 183 -8.01 -9.92 2.02
C ILE A 183 -6.60 -9.51 1.71
N ASP A 184 -6.34 -8.22 1.55
CA ASP A 184 -5.02 -7.71 1.26
C ASP A 184 -4.68 -6.51 2.14
N GLY A 185 -3.45 -6.08 2.09
CA GLY A 185 -3.03 -4.93 2.86
C GLY A 185 -1.55 -4.88 3.09
N TYR A 186 -1.18 -4.00 4.00
CA TYR A 186 0.19 -3.77 4.37
C TYR A 186 0.30 -3.25 5.81
N ILE A 187 1.50 -3.38 6.36
CA ILE A 187 1.89 -2.71 7.58
C ILE A 187 3.13 -1.88 7.26
N ASP A 188 3.10 -0.60 7.58
CA ASP A 188 4.29 0.24 7.60
C ASP A 188 4.70 0.46 9.05
N TRP A 189 5.85 -0.08 9.41
CA TRP A 189 6.39 0.07 10.76
C TRP A 189 7.72 0.81 10.69
N ILE A 190 7.71 2.07 11.12
CA ILE A 190 8.89 2.89 11.29
C ILE A 190 9.41 2.61 12.70
N VAL A 191 10.56 1.90 12.80
CA VAL A 191 10.95 1.27 14.07
C VAL A 191 11.74 2.17 14.99
N ASP A 192 12.48 3.15 14.48
CA ASP A 192 13.28 4.03 15.32
C ASP A 192 13.56 5.36 14.64
N ASN A 193 13.80 6.37 15.47
CA ASN A 193 14.08 7.74 15.01
C ASN A 193 15.07 8.42 15.94
N ASP A 194 16.30 8.06 15.85
CA ASP A 194 17.36 8.61 16.68
C ASP A 194 17.37 10.14 16.69
N GLY A 195 17.09 10.72 17.85
CA GLY A 195 17.32 12.14 18.12
C GLY A 195 16.24 13.13 17.65
N ASP A 196 15.17 12.69 17.02
CA ASP A 196 14.11 13.58 16.52
C ASP A 196 13.00 13.88 17.55
N GLY A 197 13.00 13.19 18.68
CA GLY A 197 11.94 13.33 19.66
C GLY A 197 10.60 12.76 19.26
N LYS A 198 10.51 12.07 18.11
CA LYS A 198 9.29 11.41 17.64
C LYS A 198 9.31 9.93 18.00
N HIS A 199 8.11 9.37 18.19
CA HIS A 199 7.95 7.95 18.51
C HIS A 199 7.92 7.10 17.24
N ALA A 200 8.25 5.81 17.36
CA ALA A 200 8.05 4.83 16.32
C ALA A 200 6.59 4.87 15.85
N ASN A 201 6.39 4.62 14.56
CA ASN A 201 5.09 4.78 13.90
C ASN A 201 4.67 3.44 13.31
N LEU A 202 3.43 3.04 13.55
CA LEU A 202 2.83 1.85 12.97
C LEU A 202 1.55 2.23 12.21
N HIS A 203 1.48 1.82 10.96
CA HIS A 203 0.26 1.93 10.16
C HIS A 203 -0.12 0.54 9.63
N PHE A 204 -1.25 0.03 10.09
CA PHE A 204 -1.82 -1.25 9.67
C PHE A 204 -3.07 -0.97 8.85
N ASN A 205 -3.08 -1.43 7.59
CA ASN A 205 -4.14 -1.08 6.64
C ASN A 205 -4.66 -2.30 5.88
N PRO A 206 -5.47 -3.16 6.53
CA PRO A 206 -6.10 -4.28 5.85
C PRO A 206 -7.34 -3.84 5.06
N GLN A 207 -7.59 -4.54 3.95
CA GLN A 207 -8.80 -4.41 3.16
C GLN A 207 -9.46 -5.78 3.04
N VAL A 208 -10.79 -5.81 3.12
CA VAL A 208 -11.60 -7.00 2.87
C VAL A 208 -12.53 -6.66 1.73
N LYS A 209 -12.37 -7.34 0.59
CA LYS A 209 -13.09 -7.02 -0.65
C LYS A 209 -13.75 -8.27 -1.22
N TYR A 210 -14.99 -8.12 -1.65
CA TYR A 210 -15.75 -9.16 -2.35
C TYR A 210 -15.70 -8.90 -3.85
N ASP A 211 -15.38 -9.93 -4.63
CA ASP A 211 -15.40 -9.83 -6.09
C ASP A 211 -16.86 -9.84 -6.57
N LEU A 212 -17.46 -8.67 -6.55
CA LEU A 212 -18.87 -8.47 -6.87
C LEU A 212 -19.14 -8.76 -8.35
N GLY A 213 -18.22 -8.37 -9.23
CA GLY A 213 -18.37 -8.61 -10.66
C GLY A 213 -18.43 -10.11 -10.97
N LYS A 214 -17.54 -10.91 -10.38
CA LYS A 214 -17.58 -12.37 -10.54
C LYS A 214 -18.89 -12.96 -10.05
N ALA A 215 -19.40 -12.49 -8.91
CA ALA A 215 -20.70 -12.96 -8.38
C ALA A 215 -21.86 -12.66 -9.33
N MET A 216 -21.76 -11.60 -10.12
CA MET A 216 -22.77 -11.22 -11.13
C MET A 216 -22.55 -11.87 -12.50
N GLY A 217 -21.56 -12.75 -12.63
CA GLY A 217 -21.25 -13.42 -13.89
C GLY A 217 -20.26 -12.70 -14.79
N TRP A 218 -19.62 -11.64 -14.31
CA TRP A 218 -18.56 -10.95 -15.03
C TRP A 218 -17.23 -11.71 -14.90
N LYS A 219 -16.24 -11.30 -15.67
CA LYS A 219 -14.88 -11.79 -15.51
C LYS A 219 -14.40 -11.50 -14.07
N ALA A 220 -13.67 -12.47 -13.50
CA ALA A 220 -13.12 -12.31 -12.16
C ALA A 220 -12.12 -11.13 -12.08
N LYS A 221 -12.04 -10.54 -10.89
CA LYS A 221 -11.07 -9.50 -10.56
C LYS A 221 -11.26 -8.18 -11.32
N GLN A 222 -12.50 -7.87 -11.70
CA GLN A 222 -12.82 -6.63 -12.40
C GLN A 222 -13.52 -5.61 -11.51
N LEU A 223 -14.44 -6.04 -10.65
CA LEU A 223 -15.19 -5.15 -9.77
C LEU A 223 -15.26 -5.73 -8.38
N TYR A 224 -14.75 -4.98 -7.41
CA TYR A 224 -14.79 -5.32 -6.00
C TYR A 224 -15.61 -4.31 -5.21
N ALA A 225 -16.25 -4.77 -4.15
CA ALA A 225 -16.85 -3.94 -3.12
C ALA A 225 -16.39 -4.45 -1.76
N GLY A 226 -16.07 -3.56 -0.85
CA GLY A 226 -15.57 -3.98 0.45
C GLY A 226 -15.31 -2.85 1.41
N ILE A 227 -14.53 -3.17 2.43
CA ILE A 227 -14.17 -2.25 3.49
C ILE A 227 -12.66 -2.17 3.62
N GLU A 228 -12.20 -1.01 4.05
CA GLU A 228 -10.81 -0.74 4.42
C GLU A 228 -10.78 -0.30 5.88
N TYR A 229 -9.85 -0.85 6.63
CA TYR A 229 -9.61 -0.50 8.02
C TYR A 229 -8.22 0.08 8.13
N SER A 230 -8.10 1.31 8.61
CA SER A 230 -6.81 1.95 8.80
C SER A 230 -6.57 2.17 10.29
N TYR A 231 -5.51 1.58 10.78
CA TYR A 231 -5.12 1.61 12.17
C TYR A 231 -3.74 2.23 12.31
N TRP A 232 -3.65 3.22 13.18
CA TRP A 232 -2.41 3.92 13.46
C TRP A 232 -2.05 3.83 14.94
N LYS A 233 -0.76 3.67 15.19
CA LYS A 233 -0.17 3.91 16.49
C LYS A 233 0.94 4.93 16.31
N ASN A 234 0.88 6.04 17.04
CA ASN A 234 1.82 7.15 16.95
C ASN A 234 1.90 7.73 15.52
N LYS A 235 0.74 8.01 14.91
CA LYS A 235 0.68 8.57 13.55
C LYS A 235 1.53 9.83 13.46
N TYR A 236 2.35 9.93 12.41
CA TYR A 236 3.31 11.03 12.20
C TYR A 236 4.35 11.18 13.32
N GLY A 237 4.60 10.10 14.10
CA GLY A 237 5.52 10.13 15.23
C GLY A 237 4.97 10.83 16.47
N ILE A 238 3.68 11.12 16.52
CA ILE A 238 2.98 11.69 17.67
C ILE A 238 2.48 10.54 18.55
N LYS A 239 2.81 10.60 19.83
CA LYS A 239 2.38 9.56 20.79
C LYS A 239 0.88 9.66 21.07
N ASP A 240 0.19 8.52 21.02
CA ASP A 240 -1.22 8.38 21.38
C ASP A 240 -1.43 8.38 22.89
#